data_ccd02fbca6351342dc76c5e00819ab29
#
_entry.id   ccd02fbca6351342dc76c5e00819ab29
#
_cell.length_a   1.000
_cell.length_b   1.000
_cell.length_c   1.000
_cell.angle_alpha   90.00
_cell.angle_beta   90.00
_cell.angle_gamma   90.00
#
_symmetry.space_group_name_H-M   'P 1'
#
loop_
_entity.id
_entity.type
_entity.pdbx_description
1 polymer ?
#
loop_
_entity_poly.entity_id
_entity_poly.type
_entity_poly.pdbx_seq_one_letter_code
_entity_poly.pdbx_strand_id
1 'polypeptide(L)'
;MKYTLLFLALILLSCNNKSQQTDTETETDQIVKPITIDAKKADYLYTFAYTCIDQEYPNKLGQVLGDSTYLKTPKELHPTFYGCFDWHSAVHGHWTLVNILNTYPDFKEKDEIIKKLQTTISKENVLKEIEYFDDVHNKTFERTYGWAWLLKLAKSLKESNIPELKALDKNLEPLTQLIENKCIEFFKKLNYPIRVGEHPNTAFGMSFALDYAENYSPELAKVIKERAKIFYQNDKGCPINWEPGGFDFLSPCLEEATLMLKVLPKKDYLTWLDQFLPGFRTQPSQYISPVEVVDKTDGKMAHLDGLNFSRTWCLYQIGKALDNNKMITLANTHFNDSYSKMDTGEYAGAHWLASFALHALKAGK
;
A
#
# COMPACT_ATOMS: atom_id res chain seq x y z
N MET A 1 67.33 64.04 14.18
CA MET A 1 65.96 64.29 14.52
C MET A 1 65.28 64.86 13.30
N LYS A 2 64.49 64.10 12.60
CA LYS A 2 63.69 64.53 11.44
C LYS A 2 62.28 63.94 11.65
N TYR A 3 61.32 64.82 11.89
CA TYR A 3 59.91 64.47 11.99
C TYR A 3 59.34 64.43 10.60
N THR A 4 58.71 63.32 10.20
CA THR A 4 57.97 63.21 8.96
C THR A 4 56.50 63.19 9.30
N LEU A 5 55.77 64.24 8.90
CA LEU A 5 54.29 64.33 9.00
C LEU A 5 53.66 63.43 7.92
N LEU A 6 52.80 62.56 8.35
CA LEU A 6 51.96 61.72 7.48
C LEU A 6 50.57 62.39 7.33
N PHE A 7 50.22 62.84 6.10
CA PHE A 7 48.90 63.37 5.77
C PHE A 7 47.93 62.21 5.55
N LEU A 8 46.87 62.14 6.37
CA LEU A 8 45.80 61.15 6.20
C LEU A 8 44.70 61.78 5.34
N ALA A 9 44.52 61.33 4.09
CA ALA A 9 43.43 61.73 3.23
C ALA A 9 42.18 60.87 3.52
N LEU A 10 41.14 61.49 4.05
CA LEU A 10 39.81 60.86 4.18
C LEU A 10 39.12 60.86 2.82
N ILE A 11 38.91 59.68 2.25
CA ILE A 11 38.05 59.47 1.08
C ILE A 11 36.67 59.15 1.60
N LEU A 12 35.71 60.10 1.44
CA LEU A 12 34.26 59.85 1.67
C LEU A 12 33.70 59.07 0.51
N LEU A 13 33.50 57.73 0.70
CA LEU A 13 32.75 56.91 -0.20
C LEU A 13 31.24 57.08 0.14
N SER A 14 30.52 57.76 -0.71
CA SER A 14 29.07 57.87 -0.70
C SER A 14 28.50 56.52 -1.15
N CYS A 15 27.96 55.73 -0.19
CA CYS A 15 27.21 54.53 -0.51
C CYS A 15 25.82 54.93 -1.02
N ASN A 16 25.63 54.73 -2.32
CA ASN A 16 24.31 54.85 -2.95
C ASN A 16 23.54 53.56 -2.62
N ASN A 17 22.69 53.58 -1.60
CA ASN A 17 21.78 52.46 -1.28
C ASN A 17 20.68 52.39 -2.35
N LYS A 18 20.94 51.62 -3.40
CA LYS A 18 19.84 51.02 -4.18
C LYS A 18 19.20 49.95 -3.31
N SER A 19 18.00 50.22 -2.78
CA SER A 19 17.12 49.20 -2.25
C SER A 19 16.93 48.11 -3.31
N GLN A 20 17.56 46.95 -3.13
CA GLN A 20 17.15 45.73 -3.82
C GLN A 20 15.75 45.44 -3.29
N GLN A 21 14.77 45.75 -4.12
CA GLN A 21 13.45 45.17 -4.03
C GLN A 21 13.67 43.67 -4.23
N THR A 22 13.66 42.89 -3.15
CA THR A 22 13.48 41.44 -3.22
C THR A 22 12.07 41.26 -3.77
N ASP A 23 11.98 41.00 -5.07
CA ASP A 23 10.80 40.38 -5.64
C ASP A 23 10.61 39.04 -4.90
N THR A 24 9.75 39.09 -3.90
CA THR A 24 9.09 37.88 -3.38
C THR A 24 8.25 37.39 -4.56
N GLU A 25 8.85 36.50 -5.37
CA GLU A 25 8.05 35.63 -6.21
C GLU A 25 7.03 34.98 -5.30
N THR A 26 5.80 35.42 -5.39
CA THR A 26 4.66 34.66 -4.92
C THR A 26 4.70 33.34 -5.70
N GLU A 27 5.22 32.26 -5.06
CA GLU A 27 5.00 30.91 -5.53
C GLU A 27 3.50 30.79 -5.76
N THR A 28 3.10 30.92 -7.02
CA THR A 28 1.75 30.56 -7.42
C THR A 28 1.64 29.08 -7.04
N ASP A 29 0.80 28.79 -6.07
CA ASP A 29 0.48 27.45 -5.56
C ASP A 29 -0.08 26.63 -6.75
N GLN A 30 0.81 26.13 -7.61
CA GLN A 30 0.42 25.27 -8.72
C GLN A 30 -0.17 24.00 -8.10
N ILE A 31 -1.44 23.75 -8.43
CA ILE A 31 -2.13 22.53 -8.00
C ILE A 31 -1.34 21.33 -8.50
N VAL A 32 -0.66 20.66 -7.59
CA VAL A 32 0.09 19.42 -7.91
C VAL A 32 -0.90 18.28 -8.02
N LYS A 33 -0.89 17.60 -9.17
CA LYS A 33 -1.77 16.44 -9.40
C LYS A 33 -1.06 15.15 -9.01
N PRO A 34 -1.77 14.21 -8.37
CA PRO A 34 -1.27 12.86 -8.18
C PRO A 34 -0.98 12.18 -9.53
N ILE A 35 0.02 11.28 -9.53
CA ILE A 35 0.24 10.38 -10.66
C ILE A 35 -0.90 9.35 -10.67
N THR A 36 -1.50 9.16 -11.83
CA THR A 36 -2.60 8.21 -12.03
C THR A 36 -2.25 7.15 -13.07
N ILE A 37 -3.03 6.08 -13.11
CA ILE A 37 -2.87 5.04 -14.13
C ILE A 37 -3.22 5.58 -15.52
N ASP A 38 -2.38 5.26 -16.50
CA ASP A 38 -2.60 5.41 -17.93
C ASP A 38 -2.43 4.05 -18.64
N ALA A 39 -2.74 3.99 -19.94
CA ALA A 39 -2.65 2.75 -20.70
C ALA A 39 -1.26 2.13 -20.72
N LYS A 40 -0.20 2.95 -20.78
CA LYS A 40 1.20 2.48 -20.76
C LYS A 40 1.56 1.84 -19.42
N LYS A 41 1.12 2.46 -18.31
CA LYS A 41 1.33 1.88 -16.99
C LYS A 41 0.50 0.61 -16.79
N ALA A 42 -0.74 0.57 -17.33
CA ALA A 42 -1.56 -0.63 -17.28
C ALA A 42 -0.90 -1.80 -18.02
N ASP A 43 -0.40 -1.57 -19.24
CA ASP A 43 0.34 -2.55 -20.03
C ASP A 43 1.59 -3.07 -19.30
N TYR A 44 2.32 -2.19 -18.62
CA TYR A 44 3.51 -2.58 -17.88
C TYR A 44 3.17 -3.41 -16.63
N LEU A 45 2.22 -2.94 -15.81
CA LEU A 45 1.84 -3.61 -14.56
C LEU A 45 1.12 -4.94 -14.81
N TYR A 46 0.37 -5.06 -15.91
CA TYR A 46 -0.25 -6.29 -16.35
C TYR A 46 0.74 -7.45 -16.47
N THR A 47 1.91 -7.22 -17.07
CA THR A 47 2.87 -8.28 -17.38
C THR A 47 3.33 -9.04 -16.13
N PHE A 48 3.55 -8.35 -15.03
CA PHE A 48 3.96 -8.96 -13.76
C PHE A 48 2.88 -9.89 -13.20
N ALA A 49 1.66 -9.38 -13.09
CA ALA A 49 0.55 -10.15 -12.53
C ALA A 49 0.14 -11.32 -13.42
N TYR A 50 0.04 -11.10 -14.75
CA TYR A 50 -0.37 -12.12 -15.71
C TYR A 50 0.62 -13.30 -15.77
N THR A 51 1.91 -13.00 -15.66
CA THR A 51 2.95 -14.02 -15.69
C THR A 51 2.97 -14.86 -14.42
N CYS A 52 2.72 -14.25 -13.25
CA CYS A 52 2.98 -14.93 -11.99
C CYS A 52 1.78 -15.69 -11.40
N ILE A 53 0.51 -15.32 -11.70
CA ILE A 53 -0.66 -15.90 -10.98
C ILE A 53 -0.83 -17.42 -11.16
N ASP A 54 -0.24 -18.02 -12.18
CA ASP A 54 -0.24 -19.46 -12.43
C ASP A 54 1.17 -20.07 -12.50
N GLN A 55 2.19 -19.32 -12.08
CA GLN A 55 3.55 -19.80 -11.92
C GLN A 55 3.70 -20.47 -10.55
N GLU A 56 3.71 -21.81 -10.51
CA GLU A 56 3.73 -22.56 -9.26
C GLU A 56 5.06 -22.42 -8.49
N TYR A 57 6.19 -22.35 -9.19
CA TYR A 57 7.52 -22.31 -8.58
C TYR A 57 8.37 -21.16 -9.13
N PRO A 58 9.29 -20.60 -8.28
CA PRO A 58 9.52 -20.88 -6.87
C PRO A 58 8.34 -20.46 -5.99
N ASN A 59 8.15 -21.12 -4.81
CA ASN A 59 7.01 -20.87 -3.94
C ASN A 59 7.39 -20.96 -2.45
N LYS A 60 6.73 -20.14 -1.64
CA LYS A 60 6.85 -20.09 -0.18
C LYS A 60 5.49 -20.35 0.46
N LEU A 61 5.22 -21.59 0.85
CA LEU A 61 3.91 -22.01 1.34
C LEU A 61 3.49 -21.41 2.68
N GLY A 62 4.42 -21.12 3.59
CA GLY A 62 4.09 -20.63 4.93
C GLY A 62 3.25 -21.61 5.77
N GLN A 63 3.30 -22.90 5.45
CA GLN A 63 2.47 -23.98 5.99
C GLN A 63 2.95 -24.47 7.35
N VAL A 64 2.00 -24.84 8.22
CA VAL A 64 2.26 -25.67 9.41
C VAL A 64 1.92 -27.11 9.05
N LEU A 65 2.84 -28.05 9.31
CA LEU A 65 2.63 -29.48 9.07
C LEU A 65 2.10 -30.14 10.33
N GLY A 66 0.90 -30.69 10.29
CA GLY A 66 0.36 -31.54 11.35
C GLY A 66 1.06 -32.90 11.42
N ASP A 67 1.33 -33.49 10.24
CA ASP A 67 2.09 -34.71 10.03
C ASP A 67 2.58 -34.76 8.56
N SER A 68 3.15 -35.90 8.13
CA SER A 68 3.71 -36.05 6.77
C SER A 68 2.66 -35.98 5.64
N THR A 69 1.37 -36.18 5.93
CA THR A 69 0.30 -36.13 4.92
C THR A 69 -0.02 -34.70 4.47
N TYR A 70 0.47 -33.71 5.22
CA TYR A 70 0.38 -32.29 4.87
C TYR A 70 1.35 -31.86 3.77
N LEU A 71 2.33 -32.70 3.42
CA LEU A 71 3.29 -32.42 2.35
C LEU A 71 2.61 -32.53 0.99
N LYS A 72 2.22 -31.40 0.44
CA LYS A 72 1.57 -31.27 -0.86
C LYS A 72 2.18 -30.11 -1.64
N THR A 73 1.98 -30.11 -2.94
CA THR A 73 2.43 -29.01 -3.81
C THR A 73 1.61 -27.73 -3.55
N PRO A 74 2.15 -26.56 -3.91
CA PRO A 74 1.40 -25.30 -3.80
C PRO A 74 0.02 -25.36 -4.45
N LYS A 75 -0.08 -25.92 -5.65
CA LYS A 75 -1.33 -26.01 -6.41
C LYS A 75 -2.33 -27.00 -5.79
N GLU A 76 -1.86 -28.07 -5.16
CA GLU A 76 -2.73 -29.01 -4.44
C GLU A 76 -3.34 -28.39 -3.18
N LEU A 77 -2.56 -27.52 -2.49
CA LEU A 77 -3.00 -26.81 -1.27
C LEU A 77 -3.87 -25.59 -1.60
N HIS A 78 -3.48 -24.81 -2.60
CA HIS A 78 -4.04 -23.52 -2.94
C HIS A 78 -4.39 -23.41 -4.42
N PRO A 79 -5.35 -24.21 -4.94
CA PRO A 79 -5.61 -24.25 -6.38
C PRO A 79 -6.15 -22.94 -6.96
N THR A 80 -6.67 -22.04 -6.12
CA THR A 80 -7.05 -20.69 -6.52
C THR A 80 -5.87 -19.73 -6.53
N PHE A 81 -4.99 -19.80 -5.53
CA PHE A 81 -3.95 -18.81 -5.27
C PHE A 81 -2.57 -19.44 -5.06
N TYR A 82 -2.16 -20.35 -5.97
CA TYR A 82 -0.88 -21.08 -5.88
C TYR A 82 0.31 -20.37 -6.50
N GLY A 83 0.08 -19.35 -7.32
CA GLY A 83 1.13 -18.66 -8.08
C GLY A 83 1.81 -17.53 -7.31
N CYS A 84 2.56 -16.71 -8.04
CA CYS A 84 3.20 -15.48 -7.54
C CYS A 84 4.01 -15.67 -6.25
N PHE A 85 4.75 -16.76 -6.11
CA PHE A 85 5.63 -17.04 -4.98
C PHE A 85 4.95 -17.40 -3.66
N ASP A 86 3.84 -16.77 -3.29
CA ASP A 86 3.05 -17.08 -2.08
C ASP A 86 1.57 -16.74 -2.26
N TRP A 87 0.75 -17.16 -1.31
CA TRP A 87 -0.71 -17.03 -1.37
C TRP A 87 -1.18 -15.58 -1.52
N HIS A 88 -0.69 -14.68 -0.65
CA HIS A 88 -1.13 -13.29 -0.70
C HIS A 88 -0.67 -12.58 -1.97
N SER A 89 0.52 -12.88 -2.48
CA SER A 89 1.00 -12.32 -3.75
C SER A 89 0.15 -12.78 -4.93
N ALA A 90 -0.32 -14.06 -4.91
CA ALA A 90 -1.29 -14.52 -5.89
C ALA A 90 -2.60 -13.74 -5.79
N VAL A 91 -3.14 -13.52 -4.58
CA VAL A 91 -4.37 -12.76 -4.37
C VAL A 91 -4.26 -11.34 -4.95
N HIS A 92 -3.21 -10.61 -4.62
CA HIS A 92 -3.08 -9.25 -5.14
C HIS A 92 -2.60 -9.19 -6.59
N GLY A 93 -2.02 -10.27 -7.14
CA GLY A 93 -1.85 -10.45 -8.59
C GLY A 93 -3.21 -10.54 -9.31
N HIS A 94 -4.12 -11.37 -8.81
CA HIS A 94 -5.52 -11.45 -9.30
C HIS A 94 -6.22 -10.09 -9.18
N TRP A 95 -6.08 -9.41 -8.03
CA TRP A 95 -6.61 -8.07 -7.84
C TRP A 95 -6.08 -7.08 -8.89
N THR A 96 -4.80 -7.16 -9.25
CA THR A 96 -4.19 -6.31 -10.27
C THR A 96 -4.87 -6.49 -11.62
N LEU A 97 -5.03 -7.73 -12.08
CA LEU A 97 -5.67 -8.04 -13.36
C LEU A 97 -7.13 -7.59 -13.40
N VAL A 98 -7.90 -7.86 -12.33
CA VAL A 98 -9.30 -7.40 -12.21
C VAL A 98 -9.39 -5.88 -12.29
N ASN A 99 -8.49 -5.15 -11.63
CA ASN A 99 -8.52 -3.69 -11.63
C ASN A 99 -8.04 -3.06 -12.93
N ILE A 100 -7.13 -3.70 -13.66
CA ILE A 100 -6.75 -3.28 -15.01
C ILE A 100 -7.98 -3.38 -15.92
N LEU A 101 -8.69 -4.51 -15.92
CA LEU A 101 -9.90 -4.68 -16.72
C LEU A 101 -11.04 -3.73 -16.30
N ASN A 102 -11.23 -3.49 -15.01
CA ASN A 102 -12.21 -2.51 -14.53
C ASN A 102 -11.88 -1.06 -14.93
N THR A 103 -10.60 -0.76 -15.16
CA THR A 103 -10.16 0.57 -15.58
C THR A 103 -10.15 0.70 -17.11
N TYR A 104 -9.81 -0.38 -17.81
CA TYR A 104 -9.71 -0.48 -19.26
C TYR A 104 -10.53 -1.69 -19.76
N PRO A 105 -11.87 -1.57 -19.90
CA PRO A 105 -12.73 -2.69 -20.29
C PRO A 105 -12.41 -3.30 -21.67
N ASP A 106 -11.76 -2.53 -22.54
CA ASP A 106 -11.31 -2.94 -23.87
C ASP A 106 -9.80 -3.25 -23.92
N PHE A 107 -9.21 -3.67 -22.77
CA PHE A 107 -7.81 -4.06 -22.70
C PHE A 107 -7.53 -5.20 -23.68
N LYS A 108 -6.41 -5.13 -24.41
CA LYS A 108 -6.12 -6.03 -25.55
C LYS A 108 -6.09 -7.53 -25.17
N GLU A 109 -5.64 -7.88 -23.95
CA GLU A 109 -5.58 -9.25 -23.45
C GLU A 109 -6.78 -9.63 -22.57
N LYS A 110 -7.89 -8.90 -22.64
CA LYS A 110 -9.09 -9.10 -21.80
C LYS A 110 -9.55 -10.56 -21.75
N ASP A 111 -9.74 -11.18 -22.90
CA ASP A 111 -10.31 -12.54 -22.98
C ASP A 111 -9.36 -13.57 -22.36
N GLU A 112 -8.06 -13.40 -22.53
CA GLU A 112 -7.05 -14.26 -21.95
C GLU A 112 -6.98 -14.09 -20.43
N ILE A 113 -7.04 -12.85 -19.93
CA ILE A 113 -7.10 -12.56 -18.50
C ILE A 113 -8.35 -13.20 -17.90
N ILE A 114 -9.52 -12.98 -18.49
CA ILE A 114 -10.79 -13.55 -18.00
C ILE A 114 -10.71 -15.08 -17.95
N LYS A 115 -10.22 -15.72 -19.01
CA LYS A 115 -10.04 -17.18 -19.04
C LYS A 115 -9.14 -17.69 -17.92
N LYS A 116 -8.01 -17.00 -17.69
CA LYS A 116 -7.06 -17.35 -16.61
C LYS A 116 -7.72 -17.20 -15.24
N LEU A 117 -8.41 -16.09 -14.98
CA LEU A 117 -9.14 -15.85 -13.73
C LEU A 117 -10.29 -16.85 -13.53
N GLN A 118 -11.01 -17.26 -14.59
CA GLN A 118 -12.04 -18.29 -14.50
C GLN A 118 -11.48 -19.67 -14.16
N THR A 119 -10.27 -19.96 -14.62
CA THR A 119 -9.60 -21.23 -14.31
C THR A 119 -9.17 -21.30 -12.85
N THR A 120 -8.65 -20.21 -12.29
CA THR A 120 -8.18 -20.16 -10.90
C THR A 120 -9.33 -19.96 -9.91
N ILE A 121 -10.24 -19.00 -10.14
CA ILE A 121 -11.38 -18.71 -9.26
C ILE A 121 -12.59 -19.59 -9.66
N SER A 122 -12.40 -20.90 -9.81
CA SER A 122 -13.49 -21.85 -9.98
C SER A 122 -14.14 -22.16 -8.63
N LYS A 123 -15.41 -22.57 -8.64
CA LYS A 123 -16.12 -22.97 -7.42
C LYS A 123 -15.40 -24.10 -6.67
N GLU A 124 -14.87 -25.08 -7.43
CA GLU A 124 -14.15 -26.22 -6.87
C GLU A 124 -12.86 -25.79 -6.17
N ASN A 125 -12.06 -24.93 -6.82
CA ASN A 125 -10.80 -24.44 -6.26
C ASN A 125 -11.04 -23.62 -5.00
N VAL A 126 -12.06 -22.74 -4.99
CA VAL A 126 -12.42 -21.94 -3.83
C VAL A 126 -12.83 -22.81 -2.63
N LEU A 127 -13.54 -23.92 -2.86
CA LEU A 127 -13.88 -24.86 -1.78
C LEU A 127 -12.63 -25.51 -1.18
N LYS A 128 -11.60 -25.78 -1.99
CA LYS A 128 -10.32 -26.29 -1.50
C LYS A 128 -9.57 -25.26 -0.64
N GLU A 129 -9.61 -23.99 -1.00
CA GLU A 129 -9.07 -22.92 -0.15
C GLU A 129 -9.76 -22.88 1.22
N ILE A 130 -11.10 -23.03 1.25
CA ILE A 130 -11.87 -23.07 2.50
C ILE A 130 -11.45 -24.27 3.36
N GLU A 131 -11.31 -25.48 2.78
CA GLU A 131 -10.82 -26.67 3.49
C GLU A 131 -9.47 -26.38 4.18
N TYR A 132 -8.55 -25.68 3.47
CA TYR A 132 -7.25 -25.31 4.03
C TYR A 132 -7.37 -24.33 5.20
N PHE A 133 -8.19 -23.29 5.07
CA PHE A 133 -8.40 -22.29 6.12
C PHE A 133 -9.13 -22.85 7.36
N ASP A 134 -9.91 -23.90 7.23
CA ASP A 134 -10.63 -24.54 8.31
C ASP A 134 -9.79 -25.55 9.09
N ASP A 135 -8.62 -25.93 8.57
CA ASP A 135 -7.71 -26.82 9.28
C ASP A 135 -7.20 -26.20 10.58
N VAL A 136 -7.10 -27.03 11.61
CA VAL A 136 -6.71 -26.62 12.97
C VAL A 136 -5.30 -25.99 13.03
N HIS A 137 -4.41 -26.39 12.15
CA HIS A 137 -3.03 -25.90 12.08
C HIS A 137 -2.90 -24.58 11.32
N ASN A 138 -3.92 -24.18 10.52
CA ASN A 138 -3.88 -23.03 9.63
C ASN A 138 -4.61 -21.78 10.17
N LYS A 139 -4.94 -21.76 11.47
CA LYS A 139 -5.71 -20.66 12.11
C LYS A 139 -5.10 -19.26 11.93
N THR A 140 -3.78 -19.18 11.76
CA THR A 140 -3.05 -17.91 11.63
C THR A 140 -2.57 -17.64 10.21
N PHE A 141 -2.90 -18.54 9.26
CA PHE A 141 -2.46 -18.42 7.87
C PHE A 141 -2.96 -17.09 7.27
N GLU A 142 -2.02 -16.36 6.66
CA GLU A 142 -2.25 -15.07 5.98
C GLU A 142 -2.82 -13.91 6.83
N ARG A 143 -2.84 -14.06 8.15
CA ARG A 143 -3.39 -13.06 9.08
C ARG A 143 -2.43 -11.90 9.32
N THR A 144 -2.76 -10.63 9.00
CA THR A 144 -4.02 -10.13 8.44
C THR A 144 -3.88 -9.69 7.00
N TYR A 145 -2.67 -9.70 6.46
CA TYR A 145 -2.30 -9.11 5.17
C TYR A 145 -3.04 -9.76 4.00
N GLY A 146 -2.91 -11.07 3.86
CA GLY A 146 -3.58 -11.82 2.79
C GLY A 146 -5.10 -11.73 2.89
N TRP A 147 -5.66 -11.76 4.11
CA TRP A 147 -7.10 -11.59 4.35
C TRP A 147 -7.59 -10.23 3.83
N ALA A 148 -6.85 -9.17 4.13
CA ALA A 148 -7.18 -7.82 3.69
C ALA A 148 -7.13 -7.67 2.16
N TRP A 149 -6.14 -8.28 1.51
CA TRP A 149 -6.05 -8.31 0.05
C TRP A 149 -7.17 -9.12 -0.59
N LEU A 150 -7.60 -10.25 0.01
CA LEU A 150 -8.75 -11.01 -0.48
C LEU A 150 -10.03 -10.19 -0.46
N LEU A 151 -10.30 -9.49 0.65
CA LEU A 151 -11.46 -8.59 0.73
C LEU A 151 -11.41 -7.47 -0.32
N LYS A 152 -10.21 -6.97 -0.61
CA LYS A 152 -10.01 -5.97 -1.65
C LYS A 152 -10.24 -6.53 -3.07
N LEU A 153 -9.85 -7.78 -3.33
CA LEU A 153 -10.18 -8.50 -4.56
C LEU A 153 -11.69 -8.70 -4.69
N ALA A 154 -12.33 -9.20 -3.63
CA ALA A 154 -13.78 -9.41 -3.60
C ALA A 154 -14.56 -8.12 -3.90
N LYS A 155 -14.16 -6.99 -3.28
CA LYS A 155 -14.74 -5.67 -3.59
C LYS A 155 -14.63 -5.35 -5.08
N SER A 156 -13.45 -5.56 -5.67
CA SER A 156 -13.21 -5.22 -7.08
C SER A 156 -14.01 -6.09 -8.05
N LEU A 157 -14.28 -7.35 -7.70
CA LEU A 157 -15.16 -8.24 -8.47
C LEU A 157 -16.63 -7.84 -8.32
N LYS A 158 -17.10 -7.54 -7.11
CA LYS A 158 -18.47 -7.10 -6.81
C LYS A 158 -18.84 -5.81 -7.56
N GLU A 159 -17.92 -4.88 -7.64
CA GLU A 159 -18.09 -3.57 -8.27
C GLU A 159 -17.82 -3.57 -9.77
N SER A 160 -17.43 -4.72 -10.35
CA SER A 160 -17.16 -4.81 -11.79
C SER A 160 -18.43 -4.64 -12.64
N ASN A 161 -18.28 -3.90 -13.74
CA ASN A 161 -19.31 -3.83 -14.79
C ASN A 161 -19.10 -4.90 -15.88
N ILE A 162 -18.05 -5.73 -15.77
CA ILE A 162 -17.76 -6.83 -16.71
C ILE A 162 -18.48 -8.08 -16.18
N PRO A 163 -19.44 -8.65 -16.92
CA PRO A 163 -20.27 -9.75 -16.43
C PRO A 163 -19.48 -10.97 -15.98
N GLU A 164 -18.40 -11.30 -16.69
CA GLU A 164 -17.53 -12.43 -16.40
C GLU A 164 -16.82 -12.26 -15.04
N LEU A 165 -16.29 -11.06 -14.76
CA LEU A 165 -15.68 -10.74 -13.47
C LEU A 165 -16.70 -10.76 -12.34
N LYS A 166 -17.91 -10.25 -12.59
CA LYS A 166 -19.01 -10.29 -11.64
C LYS A 166 -19.49 -11.72 -11.34
N ALA A 167 -19.35 -12.64 -12.30
CA ALA A 167 -19.62 -14.06 -12.07
C ALA A 167 -18.59 -14.71 -11.16
N LEU A 168 -17.31 -14.28 -11.22
CA LEU A 168 -16.25 -14.77 -10.34
C LEU A 168 -16.47 -14.37 -8.87
N ASP A 169 -17.10 -13.23 -8.61
CA ASP A 169 -17.49 -12.86 -7.25
C ASP A 169 -18.36 -13.93 -6.58
N LYS A 170 -19.32 -14.51 -7.33
CA LYS A 170 -20.17 -15.57 -6.80
C LYS A 170 -19.40 -16.84 -6.44
N ASN A 171 -18.35 -17.15 -7.18
CA ASN A 171 -17.47 -18.28 -6.85
C ASN A 171 -16.64 -17.99 -5.61
N LEU A 172 -16.12 -16.76 -5.47
CA LEU A 172 -15.25 -16.35 -4.38
C LEU A 172 -16.02 -16.08 -3.07
N GLU A 173 -17.33 -15.81 -3.15
CA GLU A 173 -18.17 -15.39 -2.02
C GLU A 173 -18.03 -16.28 -0.76
N PRO A 174 -18.01 -17.63 -0.84
CA PRO A 174 -17.89 -18.46 0.37
C PRO A 174 -16.56 -18.24 1.10
N LEU A 175 -15.46 -18.07 0.36
CA LEU A 175 -14.14 -17.75 0.94
C LEU A 175 -14.12 -16.32 1.49
N THR A 176 -14.73 -15.37 0.79
CA THR A 176 -14.87 -13.98 1.24
C THR A 176 -15.57 -13.92 2.59
N GLN A 177 -16.69 -14.66 2.74
CA GLN A 177 -17.44 -14.73 3.98
C GLN A 177 -16.65 -15.36 5.13
N LEU A 178 -15.89 -16.42 4.83
CA LEU A 178 -15.01 -17.05 5.81
C LEU A 178 -13.96 -16.05 6.33
N ILE A 179 -13.29 -15.34 5.43
CA ILE A 179 -12.26 -14.35 5.78
C ILE A 179 -12.86 -13.16 6.55
N GLU A 180 -14.05 -12.70 6.16
CA GLU A 180 -14.79 -11.68 6.90
C GLU A 180 -15.01 -12.09 8.35
N ASN A 181 -15.51 -13.30 8.59
CA ASN A 181 -15.73 -13.83 9.93
C ASN A 181 -14.41 -13.96 10.71
N LYS A 182 -13.35 -14.44 10.08
CA LYS A 182 -12.01 -14.52 10.70
C LYS A 182 -11.49 -13.12 11.09
N CYS A 183 -11.70 -12.09 10.28
CA CYS A 183 -11.36 -10.71 10.61
C CYS A 183 -12.15 -10.20 11.83
N ILE A 184 -13.46 -10.40 11.85
CA ILE A 184 -14.34 -10.01 12.97
C ILE A 184 -13.86 -10.65 14.28
N GLU A 185 -13.63 -11.95 14.26
CA GLU A 185 -13.16 -12.68 15.43
C GLU A 185 -11.78 -12.22 15.89
N PHE A 186 -10.84 -12.07 14.96
CA PHE A 186 -9.49 -11.69 15.30
C PHE A 186 -9.42 -10.28 15.87
N PHE A 187 -10.04 -9.30 15.23
CA PHE A 187 -10.00 -7.92 15.71
C PHE A 187 -10.69 -7.76 17.07
N LYS A 188 -11.77 -8.52 17.35
CA LYS A 188 -12.40 -8.53 18.68
C LYS A 188 -11.48 -9.09 19.76
N LYS A 189 -10.64 -10.09 19.43
CA LYS A 189 -9.72 -10.77 20.38
C LYS A 189 -8.40 -10.06 20.59
N LEU A 190 -7.97 -9.22 19.64
CA LEU A 190 -6.67 -8.56 19.68
C LEU A 190 -6.63 -7.49 20.79
N ASN A 191 -5.76 -7.66 21.78
CA ASN A 191 -5.62 -6.70 22.88
C ASN A 191 -4.71 -5.51 22.52
N TYR A 192 -3.67 -5.75 21.74
CA TYR A 192 -2.68 -4.74 21.35
C TYR A 192 -2.50 -4.75 19.84
N PRO A 193 -2.44 -3.59 19.18
CA PRO A 193 -2.18 -3.54 17.74
C PRO A 193 -0.73 -3.91 17.44
N ILE A 194 -0.52 -4.54 16.29
CA ILE A 194 0.82 -4.87 15.77
C ILE A 194 1.24 -3.71 14.87
N ARG A 195 2.38 -3.07 15.21
CA ARG A 195 2.86 -1.81 14.60
C ARG A 195 4.16 -2.00 13.80
N VAL A 196 4.32 -3.14 13.14
CA VAL A 196 5.49 -3.41 12.30
C VAL A 196 5.26 -2.94 10.87
N GLY A 197 6.32 -2.70 10.12
CA GLY A 197 6.26 -2.34 8.69
C GLY A 197 6.09 -3.52 7.75
N GLU A 198 5.57 -4.66 8.24
CA GLU A 198 5.42 -5.92 7.51
C GLU A 198 3.98 -6.47 7.59
N HIS A 199 3.77 -7.68 7.01
CA HIS A 199 2.48 -8.36 6.84
C HIS A 199 1.50 -8.31 8.04
N PRO A 200 1.93 -8.47 9.30
CA PRO A 200 0.98 -8.47 10.40
C PRO A 200 0.52 -7.07 10.86
N ASN A 201 0.89 -5.99 10.14
CA ASN A 201 0.48 -4.63 10.50
C ASN A 201 -1.03 -4.50 10.65
N THR A 202 -1.48 -4.14 11.85
CA THR A 202 -2.91 -4.09 12.17
C THR A 202 -3.62 -2.92 11.48
N ALA A 203 -2.99 -1.76 11.40
CA ALA A 203 -3.59 -0.58 10.78
C ALA A 203 -3.80 -0.79 9.27
N PHE A 204 -2.82 -1.36 8.57
CA PHE A 204 -2.95 -1.77 7.16
C PHE A 204 -4.10 -2.78 6.99
N GLY A 205 -4.09 -3.88 7.77
CA GLY A 205 -5.11 -4.91 7.66
C GLY A 205 -6.53 -4.36 7.89
N MET A 206 -6.70 -3.50 8.90
CA MET A 206 -7.98 -2.82 9.18
C MET A 206 -8.36 -1.84 8.08
N SER A 207 -7.41 -1.05 7.56
CA SER A 207 -7.67 -0.03 6.54
C SER A 207 -8.17 -0.65 5.23
N PHE A 208 -7.54 -1.74 4.77
CA PHE A 208 -7.94 -2.45 3.56
C PHE A 208 -9.25 -3.22 3.75
N ALA A 209 -9.43 -3.89 4.90
CA ALA A 209 -10.68 -4.57 5.21
C ALA A 209 -11.86 -3.58 5.33
N LEU A 210 -11.63 -2.38 5.84
CA LEU A 210 -12.65 -1.33 5.96
C LEU A 210 -13.13 -0.85 4.58
N ASP A 211 -12.25 -0.76 3.58
CA ASP A 211 -12.62 -0.39 2.20
C ASP A 211 -13.69 -1.34 1.60
N TYR A 212 -13.64 -2.62 1.94
CA TYR A 212 -14.67 -3.59 1.59
C TYR A 212 -15.88 -3.47 2.51
N ALA A 213 -15.63 -3.41 3.82
CA ALA A 213 -16.65 -3.58 4.84
C ALA A 213 -17.68 -2.44 4.85
N GLU A 214 -17.28 -1.21 4.51
CA GLU A 214 -18.19 -0.06 4.48
C GLU A 214 -19.37 -0.24 3.53
N ASN A 215 -19.20 -1.03 2.46
CA ASN A 215 -20.27 -1.27 1.49
C ASN A 215 -20.92 -2.66 1.62
N TYR A 216 -20.21 -3.66 2.17
CA TYR A 216 -20.62 -5.07 2.07
C TYR A 216 -20.72 -5.81 3.40
N SER A 217 -20.13 -5.28 4.49
CA SER A 217 -20.15 -5.92 5.81
C SER A 217 -20.28 -4.91 6.95
N PRO A 218 -21.49 -4.48 7.31
CA PRO A 218 -21.70 -3.50 8.38
C PRO A 218 -21.15 -3.94 9.74
N GLU A 219 -21.16 -5.23 10.05
CA GLU A 219 -20.60 -5.75 11.30
C GLU A 219 -19.08 -5.60 11.32
N LEU A 220 -18.39 -6.01 10.25
CA LEU A 220 -16.93 -5.86 10.14
C LEU A 220 -16.54 -4.38 10.19
N ALA A 221 -17.24 -3.50 9.47
CA ALA A 221 -16.99 -2.06 9.50
C ALA A 221 -17.13 -1.49 10.92
N LYS A 222 -18.17 -1.89 11.65
CA LYS A 222 -18.37 -1.49 13.04
C LYS A 222 -17.22 -1.95 13.93
N VAL A 223 -16.85 -3.22 13.84
CA VAL A 223 -15.75 -3.80 14.64
C VAL A 223 -14.44 -3.08 14.37
N ILE A 224 -14.11 -2.84 13.10
CA ILE A 224 -12.88 -2.13 12.73
C ILE A 224 -12.88 -0.71 13.30
N LYS A 225 -13.97 0.06 13.13
CA LYS A 225 -14.05 1.45 13.61
C LYS A 225 -13.96 1.53 15.15
N GLU A 226 -14.58 0.62 15.87
CA GLU A 226 -14.48 0.53 17.33
C GLU A 226 -13.06 0.17 17.79
N ARG A 227 -12.46 -0.86 17.18
CA ARG A 227 -11.12 -1.32 17.55
C ARG A 227 -10.03 -0.32 17.18
N ALA A 228 -10.13 0.33 16.02
CA ALA A 228 -9.20 1.38 15.61
C ALA A 228 -9.17 2.54 16.61
N LYS A 229 -10.34 2.98 17.10
CA LYS A 229 -10.39 4.01 18.16
C LYS A 229 -9.74 3.53 19.46
N ILE A 230 -10.00 2.30 19.90
CA ILE A 230 -9.40 1.73 21.12
C ILE A 230 -7.88 1.68 20.99
N PHE A 231 -7.35 1.31 19.82
CA PHE A 231 -5.94 1.12 19.60
C PHE A 231 -5.16 2.42 19.39
N TYR A 232 -5.75 3.39 18.68
CA TYR A 232 -5.00 4.47 18.07
C TYR A 232 -5.44 5.88 18.47
N GLN A 233 -6.63 6.05 19.04
CA GLN A 233 -7.16 7.38 19.33
C GLN A 233 -6.28 8.20 20.28
N ASN A 234 -5.54 7.55 21.16
CA ASN A 234 -4.69 8.21 22.15
C ASN A 234 -3.21 8.26 21.77
N ASP A 235 -2.85 7.77 20.59
CA ASP A 235 -1.46 7.73 20.13
C ASP A 235 -0.94 9.13 19.80
N LYS A 236 0.32 9.39 20.17
CA LYS A 236 0.99 10.67 20.02
C LYS A 236 2.46 10.47 19.71
N GLY A 237 3.04 11.36 18.88
CA GLY A 237 4.47 11.39 18.63
C GLY A 237 4.98 10.10 17.98
N CYS A 238 4.33 9.59 16.92
CA CYS A 238 4.80 8.41 16.22
C CYS A 238 6.24 8.62 15.73
N PRO A 239 7.16 7.69 16.02
CA PRO A 239 8.58 7.85 15.70
C PRO A 239 8.87 7.58 14.21
N ILE A 240 8.24 8.33 13.31
CA ILE A 240 8.35 8.18 11.85
C ILE A 240 9.80 8.32 11.35
N ASN A 241 10.65 9.01 12.09
CA ASN A 241 12.07 9.14 11.81
C ASN A 241 12.89 7.85 12.11
N TRP A 242 12.28 6.83 12.71
CA TRP A 242 12.88 5.50 12.87
C TRP A 242 12.54 4.58 11.69
N GLU A 243 11.62 4.99 10.82
CA GLU A 243 11.32 4.27 9.60
C GLU A 243 12.31 4.62 8.47
N PRO A 244 12.75 3.66 7.67
CA PRO A 244 12.29 2.26 7.70
C PRO A 244 13.03 1.39 8.70
N GLY A 245 12.39 0.30 9.16
CA GLY A 245 13.09 -0.90 9.58
C GLY A 245 13.75 -1.59 8.39
N GLY A 246 14.59 -2.61 8.64
CA GLY A 246 15.42 -3.23 7.59
C GLY A 246 14.66 -3.83 6.40
N PHE A 247 13.40 -4.25 6.61
CA PHE A 247 12.57 -4.96 5.63
C PHE A 247 11.15 -4.40 5.52
N ASP A 248 10.93 -3.18 5.96
CA ASP A 248 9.62 -2.55 5.92
C ASP A 248 9.16 -2.37 4.47
N PHE A 249 7.96 -2.79 4.16
CA PHE A 249 7.24 -2.44 2.93
C PHE A 249 5.97 -1.63 3.20
N LEU A 250 5.66 -1.41 4.47
CA LEU A 250 4.63 -0.51 4.97
C LEU A 250 5.26 0.51 5.93
N SER A 251 4.71 1.71 5.97
CA SER A 251 5.07 2.70 6.99
C SER A 251 4.08 2.57 8.16
N PRO A 252 4.48 2.03 9.32
CA PRO A 252 3.58 1.89 10.47
C PRO A 252 2.85 3.20 10.83
N CYS A 253 3.58 4.32 10.87
CA CYS A 253 2.99 5.63 11.18
C CYS A 253 2.00 6.11 10.11
N LEU A 254 2.31 5.94 8.82
CA LEU A 254 1.41 6.41 7.76
C LEU A 254 0.20 5.49 7.57
N GLU A 255 0.34 4.17 7.76
CA GLU A 255 -0.80 3.24 7.73
C GLU A 255 -1.78 3.54 8.87
N GLU A 256 -1.26 3.83 10.06
CA GLU A 256 -2.10 4.25 11.18
C GLU A 256 -2.79 5.59 10.89
N ALA A 257 -2.07 6.57 10.37
CA ALA A 257 -2.64 7.87 9.98
C ALA A 257 -3.72 7.71 8.90
N THR A 258 -3.52 6.80 7.93
CA THR A 258 -4.48 6.52 6.86
C THR A 258 -5.74 5.81 7.38
N LEU A 259 -5.59 4.85 8.30
CA LEU A 259 -6.74 4.21 8.95
C LEU A 259 -7.56 5.23 9.75
N MET A 260 -6.88 6.06 10.56
CA MET A 260 -7.57 7.05 11.40
C MET A 260 -8.24 8.15 10.58
N LEU A 261 -7.75 8.47 9.37
CA LEU A 261 -8.44 9.35 8.41
C LEU A 261 -9.83 8.79 8.02
N LYS A 262 -9.95 7.47 7.88
CA LYS A 262 -11.22 6.80 7.54
C LYS A 262 -12.17 6.67 8.74
N VAL A 263 -11.64 6.69 9.96
CA VAL A 263 -12.38 6.39 11.20
C VAL A 263 -12.85 7.63 11.94
N LEU A 264 -12.06 8.71 11.92
CA LEU A 264 -12.37 9.93 12.65
C LEU A 264 -13.09 10.96 11.76
N PRO A 265 -14.01 11.78 12.34
CA PRO A 265 -14.48 12.99 11.65
C PRO A 265 -13.31 13.91 11.29
N LYS A 266 -13.38 14.63 10.15
CA LYS A 266 -12.27 15.45 9.62
C LYS A 266 -11.66 16.38 10.69
N LYS A 267 -12.48 17.05 11.50
CA LYS A 267 -12.00 17.97 12.56
C LYS A 267 -11.19 17.24 13.63
N ASP A 268 -11.66 16.10 14.08
CA ASP A 268 -11.01 15.31 15.13
C ASP A 268 -9.73 14.67 14.59
N TYR A 269 -9.75 14.23 13.33
CA TYR A 269 -8.58 13.71 12.62
C TYR A 269 -7.44 14.74 12.53
N LEU A 270 -7.74 15.98 12.19
CA LEU A 270 -6.73 17.04 12.13
C LEU A 270 -6.04 17.26 13.48
N THR A 271 -6.84 17.34 14.56
CA THR A 271 -6.31 17.50 15.91
C THR A 271 -5.47 16.28 16.33
N TRP A 272 -5.93 15.09 16.01
CA TRP A 272 -5.22 13.86 16.31
C TRP A 272 -3.93 13.76 15.49
N LEU A 273 -3.96 14.04 14.19
CA LEU A 273 -2.79 13.96 13.30
C LEU A 273 -1.67 14.93 13.75
N ASP A 274 -2.01 16.15 14.15
CA ASP A 274 -1.04 17.14 14.65
C ASP A 274 -0.37 16.70 15.97
N GLN A 275 -1.03 15.84 16.77
CA GLN A 275 -0.43 15.24 17.97
C GLN A 275 0.32 13.95 17.66
N PHE A 276 -0.16 13.17 16.70
CA PHE A 276 0.42 11.89 16.29
C PHE A 276 1.70 12.08 15.48
N LEU A 277 1.70 13.01 14.52
CA LEU A 277 2.84 13.37 13.67
C LEU A 277 3.07 14.89 13.71
N PRO A 278 3.62 15.43 14.81
CA PRO A 278 3.83 16.88 14.97
C PRO A 278 4.67 17.46 13.83
N GLY A 279 4.20 18.51 13.15
CA GLY A 279 4.91 19.19 12.06
C GLY A 279 4.84 18.48 10.70
N PHE A 280 4.47 17.22 10.63
CA PHE A 280 4.43 16.44 9.38
C PHE A 280 3.53 17.07 8.32
N ARG A 281 2.37 17.59 8.72
CA ARG A 281 1.42 18.21 7.80
C ARG A 281 1.96 19.46 7.11
N THR A 282 2.88 20.18 7.75
CA THR A 282 3.48 21.42 7.20
C THR A 282 4.74 21.17 6.39
N GLN A 283 5.54 20.18 6.77
CA GLN A 283 6.83 19.86 6.15
C GLN A 283 7.10 18.34 6.06
N PRO A 284 6.28 17.57 5.32
CA PRO A 284 6.38 16.11 5.32
C PRO A 284 7.73 15.58 4.82
N SER A 285 8.37 16.28 3.87
CA SER A 285 9.69 15.90 3.33
C SER A 285 10.86 16.03 4.31
N GLN A 286 10.68 16.66 5.48
CA GLN A 286 11.69 16.67 6.53
C GLN A 286 11.69 15.38 7.35
N TYR A 287 10.65 14.56 7.27
CA TYR A 287 10.48 13.36 8.07
C TYR A 287 10.77 12.08 7.28
N ILE A 288 10.40 12.06 6.00
CA ILE A 288 10.58 10.91 5.13
C ILE A 288 11.03 11.34 3.73
N SER A 289 11.85 10.49 3.13
CA SER A 289 12.27 10.57 1.72
C SER A 289 12.17 9.18 1.09
N PRO A 290 12.24 9.06 -0.24
CA PRO A 290 12.33 7.75 -0.88
C PRO A 290 13.50 6.94 -0.30
N VAL A 291 13.23 5.64 -0.12
CA VAL A 291 14.24 4.69 0.36
C VAL A 291 14.88 3.97 -0.82
N GLU A 292 16.13 3.58 -0.66
CA GLU A 292 16.90 2.90 -1.70
C GLU A 292 17.18 1.44 -1.30
N VAL A 293 17.02 0.54 -2.27
CA VAL A 293 17.42 -0.87 -2.13
C VAL A 293 18.84 -1.03 -2.67
N VAL A 294 19.78 -1.36 -1.80
CA VAL A 294 21.18 -1.52 -2.18
C VAL A 294 21.44 -2.86 -2.84
N ASP A 295 20.85 -3.94 -2.31
CA ASP A 295 20.93 -5.28 -2.90
C ASP A 295 19.54 -5.77 -3.31
N LYS A 296 19.27 -5.73 -4.61
CA LYS A 296 17.98 -6.17 -5.18
C LYS A 296 17.88 -7.68 -5.35
N THR A 297 18.97 -8.41 -5.19
CA THR A 297 18.96 -9.88 -5.23
C THR A 297 18.50 -10.50 -3.90
N ASP A 298 18.53 -9.71 -2.81
CA ASP A 298 17.91 -10.09 -1.55
C ASP A 298 16.41 -9.79 -1.58
N GLY A 299 15.58 -10.82 -1.71
CA GLY A 299 14.12 -10.68 -1.75
C GLY A 299 13.51 -9.99 -0.52
N LYS A 300 14.21 -10.00 0.64
CA LYS A 300 13.78 -9.25 1.83
C LYS A 300 14.13 -7.77 1.74
N MET A 301 15.33 -7.42 1.25
CA MET A 301 15.70 -6.01 1.04
C MET A 301 14.84 -5.36 -0.04
N ALA A 302 14.41 -6.10 -1.06
CA ALA A 302 13.49 -5.64 -2.10
C ALA A 302 12.13 -5.15 -1.54
N HIS A 303 11.76 -5.51 -0.32
CA HIS A 303 10.60 -4.98 0.38
C HIS A 303 10.61 -3.45 0.47
N LEU A 304 11.78 -2.82 0.58
CA LEU A 304 11.91 -1.37 0.65
C LEU A 304 11.42 -0.65 -0.63
N ASP A 305 11.48 -1.27 -1.81
CA ASP A 305 10.83 -0.73 -3.01
C ASP A 305 9.30 -0.64 -2.83
N GLY A 306 8.71 -1.63 -2.15
CA GLY A 306 7.30 -1.62 -1.78
C GLY A 306 6.94 -0.51 -0.78
N LEU A 307 7.86 -0.16 0.12
CA LEU A 307 7.65 0.92 1.08
C LEU A 307 7.41 2.27 0.38
N ASN A 308 8.12 2.56 -0.70
CA ASN A 308 7.90 3.78 -1.45
C ASN A 308 6.47 3.83 -2.03
N PHE A 309 5.94 2.72 -2.53
CA PHE A 309 4.55 2.67 -3.00
C PHE A 309 3.54 2.76 -1.86
N SER A 310 3.80 2.12 -0.71
CA SER A 310 2.89 2.22 0.44
C SER A 310 2.86 3.63 1.02
N ARG A 311 3.98 4.29 1.14
CA ARG A 311 4.04 5.71 1.48
C ARG A 311 3.30 6.57 0.47
N THR A 312 3.39 6.25 -0.82
CA THR A 312 2.65 6.97 -1.87
C THR A 312 1.15 6.91 -1.66
N TRP A 313 0.55 5.74 -1.46
CA TRP A 313 -0.91 5.67 -1.29
C TRP A 313 -1.39 6.33 0.01
N CYS A 314 -0.63 6.22 1.09
CA CYS A 314 -0.94 6.91 2.34
C CYS A 314 -0.90 8.45 2.16
N LEU A 315 0.18 8.95 1.56
CA LEU A 315 0.36 10.39 1.29
C LEU A 315 -0.71 10.93 0.33
N TYR A 316 -1.10 10.18 -0.70
CA TYR A 316 -2.20 10.60 -1.58
C TYR A 316 -3.53 10.68 -0.84
N GLN A 317 -3.88 9.65 -0.05
CA GLN A 317 -5.13 9.64 0.69
C GLN A 317 -5.19 10.81 1.70
N ILE A 318 -4.13 10.99 2.49
CA ILE A 318 -4.05 12.06 3.48
C ILE A 318 -3.97 13.43 2.78
N GLY A 319 -3.10 13.57 1.79
CA GLY A 319 -2.88 14.83 1.08
C GLY A 319 -4.13 15.33 0.36
N LYS A 320 -4.89 14.44 -0.29
CA LYS A 320 -6.17 14.78 -0.93
C LYS A 320 -7.23 15.19 0.08
N ALA A 321 -7.37 14.45 1.19
CA ALA A 321 -8.36 14.77 2.23
C ALA A 321 -8.09 16.11 2.94
N LEU A 322 -6.82 16.55 2.94
CA LEU A 322 -6.38 17.78 3.58
C LEU A 322 -6.05 18.91 2.60
N ASP A 323 -6.23 18.71 1.29
CA ASP A 323 -5.85 19.66 0.24
C ASP A 323 -4.37 20.08 0.34
N ASN A 324 -3.47 19.11 0.62
CA ASN A 324 -2.06 19.35 0.92
C ASN A 324 -1.15 19.00 -0.26
N ASN A 325 -0.79 20.02 -1.05
CA ASN A 325 0.08 19.86 -2.22
C ASN A 325 1.47 19.34 -1.88
N LYS A 326 2.02 19.62 -0.68
CA LYS A 326 3.34 19.12 -0.27
C LYS A 326 3.34 17.62 -0.08
N MET A 327 2.25 17.06 0.48
CA MET A 327 2.09 15.60 0.59
C MET A 327 1.91 14.95 -0.78
N ILE A 328 1.17 15.57 -1.70
CA ILE A 328 1.00 15.08 -3.07
C ILE A 328 2.34 15.08 -3.81
N THR A 329 3.12 16.16 -3.70
CA THR A 329 4.47 16.25 -4.29
C THR A 329 5.39 15.16 -3.76
N LEU A 330 5.42 14.96 -2.44
CA LEU A 330 6.23 13.93 -1.82
C LEU A 330 5.79 12.53 -2.25
N ALA A 331 4.48 12.27 -2.35
CA ALA A 331 3.95 11.01 -2.87
C ALA A 331 4.41 10.74 -4.31
N ASN A 332 4.35 11.76 -5.19
CA ASN A 332 4.86 11.65 -6.57
C ASN A 332 6.35 11.30 -6.59
N THR A 333 7.15 11.86 -5.67
CA THR A 333 8.59 11.57 -5.57
C THR A 333 8.83 10.11 -5.18
N HIS A 334 8.14 9.61 -4.13
CA HIS A 334 8.22 8.21 -3.72
C HIS A 334 7.79 7.24 -4.84
N PHE A 335 6.67 7.56 -5.52
CA PHE A 335 6.18 6.74 -6.62
C PHE A 335 7.19 6.63 -7.75
N ASN A 336 7.70 7.76 -8.23
CA ASN A 336 8.62 7.80 -9.37
C ASN A 336 9.93 7.08 -9.07
N ASP A 337 10.42 7.16 -7.83
CA ASP A 337 11.66 6.49 -7.43
C ASP A 337 11.56 4.97 -7.60
N SER A 338 10.55 4.32 -7.01
CA SER A 338 10.40 2.86 -7.12
C SER A 338 9.86 2.42 -8.48
N TYR A 339 8.94 3.19 -9.10
CA TYR A 339 8.37 2.80 -10.39
C TYR A 339 9.41 2.70 -11.50
N SER A 340 10.41 3.58 -11.50
CA SER A 340 11.52 3.55 -12.47
C SER A 340 12.47 2.35 -12.28
N LYS A 341 12.40 1.68 -11.13
CA LYS A 341 13.32 0.62 -10.69
C LYS A 341 12.63 -0.75 -10.51
N MET A 342 11.34 -0.89 -10.86
CA MET A 342 10.56 -2.12 -10.62
C MET A 342 11.08 -3.34 -11.37
N ASP A 343 11.64 -3.16 -12.57
CA ASP A 343 12.21 -4.27 -13.35
C ASP A 343 13.62 -4.56 -12.84
N THR A 344 13.70 -5.47 -11.88
CA THR A 344 14.97 -5.86 -11.24
C THR A 344 15.56 -7.14 -11.83
N GLY A 345 14.81 -7.86 -12.67
CA GLY A 345 15.15 -9.20 -13.14
C GLY A 345 15.02 -10.31 -12.08
N GLU A 346 14.76 -9.96 -10.81
CA GLU A 346 14.64 -10.90 -9.70
C GLU A 346 13.17 -11.17 -9.34
N TYR A 347 12.69 -12.37 -9.65
CA TYR A 347 11.29 -12.75 -9.47
C TYR A 347 10.79 -12.62 -8.02
N ALA A 348 11.54 -13.12 -7.05
CA ALA A 348 11.13 -13.13 -5.65
C ALA A 348 10.97 -11.71 -5.06
N GLY A 349 11.71 -10.72 -5.58
CA GLY A 349 11.63 -9.33 -5.15
C GLY A 349 10.61 -8.47 -5.91
N ALA A 350 10.29 -8.83 -7.17
CA ALA A 350 9.55 -7.94 -8.07
C ALA A 350 8.09 -8.36 -8.34
N HIS A 351 7.75 -9.66 -8.21
CA HIS A 351 6.45 -10.20 -8.64
C HIS A 351 5.22 -9.48 -8.03
N TRP A 352 5.33 -8.95 -6.82
CA TRP A 352 4.25 -8.31 -6.07
C TRP A 352 4.22 -6.78 -6.21
N LEU A 353 5.32 -6.13 -6.63
CA LEU A 353 5.43 -4.67 -6.71
C LEU A 353 4.39 -4.03 -7.63
N ALA A 354 3.98 -4.75 -8.70
CA ALA A 354 2.97 -4.24 -9.62
C ALA A 354 1.63 -3.93 -8.96
N SER A 355 1.20 -4.76 -8.00
CA SER A 355 -0.03 -4.53 -7.25
C SER A 355 0.07 -3.31 -6.32
N PHE A 356 1.22 -3.11 -5.71
CA PHE A 356 1.51 -1.94 -4.88
C PHE A 356 1.52 -0.66 -5.71
N ALA A 357 2.21 -0.66 -6.85
CA ALA A 357 2.21 0.47 -7.78
C ALA A 357 0.80 0.80 -8.28
N LEU A 358 0.01 -0.23 -8.68
CA LEU A 358 -1.36 -0.02 -9.12
C LEU A 358 -2.24 0.54 -7.99
N HIS A 359 -2.06 0.05 -6.74
CA HIS A 359 -2.81 0.56 -5.60
C HIS A 359 -2.48 2.03 -5.33
N ALA A 360 -1.21 2.41 -5.39
CA ALA A 360 -0.77 3.79 -5.27
C ALA A 360 -1.39 4.68 -6.37
N LEU A 361 -1.37 4.25 -7.65
CA LEU A 361 -2.00 4.97 -8.77
C LEU A 361 -3.51 5.14 -8.59
N LYS A 362 -4.19 4.14 -8.01
CA LYS A 362 -5.64 4.22 -7.71
C LYS A 362 -5.94 5.18 -6.57
N ALA A 363 -5.07 5.25 -5.55
CA ALA A 363 -5.20 6.21 -4.46
C ALA A 363 -5.03 7.67 -4.94
N GLY A 364 -4.34 7.89 -6.06
CA GLY A 364 -4.19 9.19 -6.71
C GLY A 364 -5.48 9.69 -7.41
N LYS A 365 -6.38 8.79 -7.83
CA LYS A 365 -7.68 9.18 -8.40
C LYS A 365 -8.57 9.75 -7.32
#